data_3ac575c381fc6d55dc22bbecbde6a0bb
#
_entry.id   3ac575c381fc6d55dc22bbecbde6a0bb
#
_cell.length_a   1.000
_cell.length_b   1.000
_cell.length_c   1.000
_cell.angle_alpha   90.00
_cell.angle_beta   90.00
_cell.angle_gamma   90.00
#
_symmetry.space_group_name_H-M   'P 1'
#
loop_
_entity.id
_entity.type
_entity.pdbx_description
1 polymer ?
#
loop_
_entity_poly.entity_id
_entity_poly.type
_entity_poly.pdbx_seq_one_letter_code
_entity_poly.pdbx_strand_id
1 'polypeptide(L)'
;VNIDPVLKALMAALHGEGPAVEIVQDENGGPQAVPVETGVEDAAVVVRTSGSTGTPKATVLTIDALAASSVSTAMALRGEGQWLLALPLQYVAGVQVLVRSLYAGTRPWVMDQSNGFTPEAFTAAAEELTDKIRFTSLVPTQLQRLLDSPAPETLAVLRRFNAILLGGAPASPDLLATAHAEGLKVVTTYGSAETCGGCVYDGEPLDGVEVRIGEGELEGRILLGGDTVAAGYLDAARASKAAFFEEDDVRWYVTGDLGQLSDDGKLTILGRADDVIITGGVKASASYIQSKLEELDGVTAAFVAGVPSREWGQAVAAYVAVTDPTPEGIKGFTSRREAALGVLAPKTVLADKELLMLPNGKPDRLAMIDQLSKLHQGQ
;
A
#
# COMPACT_ATOMS: atom_id res chain seq x y z
N VAL A 1 16.20 -13.48 11.91
CA VAL A 1 16.06 -12.11 12.46
C VAL A 1 15.49 -12.19 13.86
N ASN A 2 16.17 -11.63 14.87
CA ASN A 2 15.65 -11.61 16.25
C ASN A 2 14.75 -10.38 16.44
N ILE A 3 13.45 -10.60 16.62
CA ILE A 3 12.45 -9.54 16.88
C ILE A 3 11.98 -9.49 18.35
N ASP A 4 12.53 -10.32 19.24
CA ASP A 4 12.08 -10.38 20.64
C ASP A 4 12.16 -9.04 21.38
N PRO A 5 13.23 -8.22 21.22
CA PRO A 5 13.27 -6.90 21.83
C PRO A 5 12.16 -5.97 21.30
N VAL A 6 11.86 -6.06 19.98
CA VAL A 6 10.79 -5.26 19.35
C VAL A 6 9.42 -5.71 19.87
N LEU A 7 9.16 -7.03 19.92
CA LEU A 7 7.89 -7.56 20.46
C LEU A 7 7.69 -7.17 21.92
N LYS A 8 8.76 -7.22 22.74
CA LYS A 8 8.69 -6.82 24.15
C LYS A 8 8.35 -5.33 24.32
N ALA A 9 9.01 -4.46 23.55
CA ALA A 9 8.77 -3.02 23.61
C ALA A 9 7.37 -2.68 23.10
N LEU A 10 6.95 -3.28 21.99
CA LEU A 10 5.62 -3.08 21.42
C LEU A 10 4.53 -3.59 22.36
N MET A 11 4.71 -4.75 23.01
CA MET A 11 3.76 -5.28 23.99
C MET A 11 3.61 -4.33 25.20
N ALA A 12 4.72 -3.80 25.71
CA ALA A 12 4.68 -2.81 26.81
C ALA A 12 3.93 -1.54 26.41
N ALA A 13 4.15 -1.04 25.18
CA ALA A 13 3.44 0.11 24.66
C ALA A 13 1.94 -0.15 24.49
N LEU A 14 1.54 -1.32 23.96
CA LEU A 14 0.15 -1.72 23.76
C LEU A 14 -0.62 -1.95 25.07
N HIS A 15 0.07 -2.21 26.19
CA HIS A 15 -0.54 -2.32 27.51
C HIS A 15 -0.48 -1.02 28.33
N GLY A 16 0.07 0.08 27.76
CA GLY A 16 0.26 1.33 28.51
C GLY A 16 1.35 1.27 29.58
N GLU A 17 2.19 0.22 29.56
CA GLU A 17 3.27 -0.03 30.53
C GLU A 17 4.63 0.54 30.06
N GLY A 18 4.68 1.07 28.83
CA GLY A 18 5.87 1.62 28.20
C GLY A 18 5.56 2.82 27.31
N PRO A 19 6.59 3.55 26.88
CA PRO A 19 6.41 4.66 25.93
C PRO A 19 5.96 4.16 24.57
N ALA A 20 5.37 5.05 23.75
CA ALA A 20 5.17 4.79 22.33
C ALA A 20 6.51 4.45 21.66
N VAL A 21 6.47 3.58 20.66
CA VAL A 21 7.66 3.11 19.96
C VAL A 21 7.60 3.37 18.46
N GLU A 22 8.74 3.73 17.88
CA GLU A 22 8.98 3.68 16.44
C GLU A 22 9.88 2.48 16.13
N ILE A 23 9.52 1.67 15.11
CA ILE A 23 10.38 0.56 14.70
C ILE A 23 11.27 1.05 13.56
N VAL A 24 12.57 1.01 13.78
CA VAL A 24 13.60 1.44 12.83
C VAL A 24 14.56 0.30 12.54
N GLN A 25 15.43 0.49 11.55
CA GLN A 25 16.58 -0.41 11.33
C GLN A 25 17.78 0.10 12.13
N ASP A 26 18.46 -0.80 12.82
CA ASP A 26 19.74 -0.53 13.46
C ASP A 26 20.90 -0.42 12.43
N GLU A 27 22.11 -0.16 12.90
CA GLU A 27 23.31 -0.03 12.07
C GLU A 27 23.65 -1.32 11.27
N ASN A 28 23.13 -2.46 11.70
CA ASN A 28 23.33 -3.77 11.05
C ASN A 28 22.12 -4.18 10.19
N GLY A 29 21.11 -3.29 10.04
CA GLY A 29 19.88 -3.56 9.30
C GLY A 29 18.85 -4.39 10.07
N GLY A 30 19.10 -4.69 11.35
CA GLY A 30 18.15 -5.38 12.23
C GLY A 30 17.03 -4.45 12.73
N PRO A 31 15.84 -4.99 13.08
CA PRO A 31 14.76 -4.18 13.62
C PRO A 31 15.03 -3.79 15.07
N GLN A 32 14.82 -2.51 15.38
CA GLN A 32 14.95 -1.92 16.71
C GLN A 32 13.70 -1.09 17.03
N ALA A 33 13.16 -1.24 18.24
CA ALA A 33 12.12 -0.37 18.77
C ALA A 33 12.79 0.80 19.52
N VAL A 34 12.49 2.02 19.11
CA VAL A 34 13.01 3.26 19.72
C VAL A 34 11.85 3.96 20.41
N PRO A 35 11.98 4.35 21.70
CA PRO A 35 10.94 5.09 22.39
C PRO A 35 10.75 6.49 21.78
N VAL A 36 9.49 6.94 21.68
CA VAL A 36 9.12 8.24 21.12
C VAL A 36 8.18 8.96 22.08
N GLU A 37 8.51 10.21 22.39
CA GLU A 37 7.59 11.11 23.11
C GLU A 37 6.61 11.73 22.11
N THR A 38 5.31 11.52 22.31
CA THR A 38 4.29 11.97 21.37
C THR A 38 3.41 13.10 21.89
N GLY A 39 3.34 13.28 23.21
CA GLY A 39 2.37 14.18 23.85
C GLY A 39 0.90 13.75 23.65
N VAL A 40 0.66 12.57 23.08
CA VAL A 40 -0.66 11.95 22.90
C VAL A 40 -0.81 10.88 23.96
N GLU A 41 -1.87 10.97 24.74
CA GLU A 41 -2.25 9.94 25.71
C GLU A 41 -2.56 8.65 24.94
N ASP A 42 -2.21 7.49 25.49
CA ASP A 42 -2.42 6.17 24.90
C ASP A 42 -1.74 5.94 23.54
N ALA A 43 -0.77 6.76 23.14
CA ALA A 43 0.05 6.49 21.98
C ALA A 43 0.88 5.21 22.19
N ALA A 44 0.81 4.29 21.23
CA ALA A 44 1.58 3.03 21.28
C ALA A 44 2.65 2.95 20.21
N VAL A 45 2.36 3.44 19.00
CA VAL A 45 3.28 3.31 17.85
C VAL A 45 3.34 4.61 17.06
N VAL A 46 4.54 4.95 16.60
CA VAL A 46 4.75 6.00 15.59
C VAL A 46 5.24 5.36 14.31
N VAL A 47 4.57 5.65 13.18
CA VAL A 47 4.94 5.14 11.86
C VAL A 47 5.30 6.31 10.95
N ARG A 48 6.51 6.28 10.36
CA ARG A 48 6.89 7.29 9.36
C ARG A 48 6.54 6.81 7.96
N THR A 49 5.91 7.71 7.20
CA THR A 49 5.59 7.46 5.80
C THR A 49 6.33 8.47 4.93
N SER A 50 6.83 8.01 3.77
CA SER A 50 7.32 8.92 2.73
C SER A 50 6.12 9.65 2.12
N GLY A 51 5.74 10.80 2.67
CA GLY A 51 4.59 11.55 2.17
C GLY A 51 4.69 11.81 0.67
N SER A 52 3.54 11.85 -0.04
CA SER A 52 3.46 12.19 -1.48
C SER A 52 4.05 13.58 -1.79
N THR A 53 4.21 14.42 -0.78
CA THR A 53 4.84 15.75 -0.84
C THR A 53 6.35 15.75 -0.62
N GLY A 54 6.99 14.57 -0.49
CA GLY A 54 8.42 14.42 -0.24
C GLY A 54 8.87 14.63 1.22
N THR A 55 8.02 15.17 2.10
CA THR A 55 8.33 15.31 3.53
C THR A 55 7.71 14.13 4.28
N PRO A 56 8.52 13.29 4.97
CA PRO A 56 8.00 12.19 5.76
C PRO A 56 7.05 12.70 6.86
N LYS A 57 5.91 12.02 7.00
CA LYS A 57 4.96 12.26 8.09
C LYS A 57 5.09 11.15 9.12
N ALA A 58 5.12 11.50 10.39
CA ALA A 58 5.13 10.55 11.51
C ALA A 58 3.72 10.45 12.08
N THR A 59 3.02 9.35 11.78
CA THR A 59 1.65 9.10 12.21
C THR A 59 1.64 8.45 13.59
N VAL A 60 0.87 9.00 14.51
CA VAL A 60 0.74 8.51 15.89
C VAL A 60 -0.47 7.57 15.99
N LEU A 61 -0.22 6.32 16.33
CA LEU A 61 -1.22 5.26 16.48
C LEU A 61 -1.45 5.00 17.97
N THR A 62 -2.71 5.05 18.39
CA THR A 62 -3.11 4.78 19.79
C THR A 62 -3.31 3.30 20.04
N ILE A 63 -3.32 2.91 21.30
CA ILE A 63 -3.63 1.55 21.76
C ILE A 63 -4.99 1.13 21.21
N ASP A 64 -6.01 1.99 21.40
CA ASP A 64 -7.38 1.69 20.99
C ASP A 64 -7.52 1.53 19.48
N ALA A 65 -6.90 2.40 18.68
CA ALA A 65 -6.97 2.31 17.22
C ALA A 65 -6.28 1.04 16.68
N LEU A 66 -5.15 0.64 17.29
CA LEU A 66 -4.47 -0.60 16.95
C LEU A 66 -5.27 -1.84 17.34
N ALA A 67 -5.92 -1.79 18.52
CA ALA A 67 -6.81 -2.86 18.99
C ALA A 67 -8.04 -2.99 18.09
N ALA A 68 -8.71 -1.88 17.76
CA ALA A 68 -9.86 -1.85 16.86
C ALA A 68 -9.50 -2.45 15.49
N SER A 69 -8.37 -2.03 14.89
CA SER A 69 -7.89 -2.59 13.63
C SER A 69 -7.59 -4.09 13.71
N SER A 70 -7.04 -4.58 14.84
CA SER A 70 -6.74 -6.00 15.03
C SER A 70 -8.03 -6.82 15.14
N VAL A 71 -8.98 -6.37 15.95
CA VAL A 71 -10.27 -7.04 16.16
C VAL A 71 -11.07 -7.08 14.86
N SER A 72 -11.23 -5.95 14.18
CA SER A 72 -11.99 -5.88 12.92
C SER A 72 -11.37 -6.76 11.83
N THR A 73 -10.03 -6.84 11.78
CA THR A 73 -9.34 -7.79 10.89
C THR A 73 -9.65 -9.24 11.25
N ALA A 74 -9.59 -9.60 12.54
CA ALA A 74 -9.88 -10.97 12.98
C ALA A 74 -11.34 -11.37 12.65
N MET A 75 -12.29 -10.44 12.80
CA MET A 75 -13.68 -10.65 12.42
C MET A 75 -13.82 -10.88 10.90
N ALA A 76 -13.22 -10.02 10.07
CA ALA A 76 -13.27 -10.14 8.62
C ALA A 76 -12.62 -11.43 8.11
N LEU A 77 -11.52 -11.86 8.73
CA LEU A 77 -10.81 -13.09 8.38
C LEU A 77 -11.37 -14.34 9.07
N ARG A 78 -12.42 -14.18 9.89
CA ARG A 78 -13.12 -15.24 10.64
C ARG A 78 -12.22 -16.02 11.58
N GLY A 79 -11.28 -15.33 12.22
CA GLY A 79 -10.42 -15.91 13.24
C GLY A 79 -9.09 -15.23 13.38
N GLU A 80 -8.40 -15.64 14.42
CA GLU A 80 -7.02 -15.29 14.72
C GLU A 80 -6.10 -16.45 14.36
N GLY A 81 -4.82 -16.19 14.14
CA GLY A 81 -3.87 -17.23 13.79
C GLY A 81 -2.44 -16.72 13.73
N GLN A 82 -1.55 -17.56 13.24
CA GLN A 82 -0.13 -17.25 13.10
C GLN A 82 0.13 -16.45 11.82
N TRP A 83 0.90 -15.39 11.95
CA TRP A 83 1.27 -14.51 10.85
C TRP A 83 2.69 -14.78 10.37
N LEU A 84 2.85 -14.83 9.03
CA LEU A 84 4.15 -14.70 8.39
C LEU A 84 4.43 -13.23 8.10
N LEU A 85 5.52 -12.70 8.64
CA LEU A 85 6.00 -11.36 8.38
C LEU A 85 6.94 -11.37 7.17
N ALA A 86 6.44 -10.90 6.03
CA ALA A 86 7.18 -10.75 4.77
C ALA A 86 7.31 -9.28 4.34
N LEU A 87 6.97 -8.34 5.22
CA LEU A 87 7.03 -6.89 5.00
C LEU A 87 8.00 -6.21 5.97
N PRO A 88 8.58 -5.06 5.59
CA PRO A 88 9.45 -4.32 6.48
C PRO A 88 8.68 -3.77 7.70
N LEU A 89 9.29 -3.87 8.88
CA LEU A 89 8.67 -3.52 10.17
C LEU A 89 8.53 -2.01 10.41
N GLN A 90 9.24 -1.17 9.69
CA GLN A 90 9.13 0.29 9.79
C GLN A 90 7.86 0.86 9.16
N TYR A 91 7.08 0.04 8.46
CA TYR A 91 5.81 0.45 7.84
C TYR A 91 4.62 -0.19 8.55
N VAL A 92 3.48 0.50 8.49
CA VAL A 92 2.27 0.09 9.21
C VAL A 92 1.84 -1.35 8.94
N ALA A 93 2.00 -1.84 7.72
CA ALA A 93 1.62 -3.21 7.38
C ALA A 93 2.49 -4.26 8.10
N GLY A 94 3.80 -4.00 8.27
CA GLY A 94 4.68 -4.84 9.07
C GLY A 94 4.38 -4.74 10.57
N VAL A 95 4.16 -3.52 11.08
CA VAL A 95 3.74 -3.28 12.46
C VAL A 95 2.47 -4.06 12.78
N GLN A 96 1.46 -4.01 11.91
CA GLN A 96 0.19 -4.70 12.11
C GLN A 96 0.31 -6.22 12.17
N VAL A 97 1.27 -6.82 11.49
CA VAL A 97 1.56 -8.25 11.66
C VAL A 97 1.98 -8.54 13.10
N LEU A 98 2.82 -7.70 13.70
CA LEU A 98 3.23 -7.86 15.10
C LEU A 98 2.07 -7.61 16.06
N VAL A 99 1.33 -6.52 15.88
CA VAL A 99 0.18 -6.14 16.72
C VAL A 99 -0.86 -7.27 16.74
N ARG A 100 -1.27 -7.75 15.56
CA ARG A 100 -2.25 -8.84 15.44
C ARG A 100 -1.75 -10.14 16.06
N SER A 101 -0.46 -10.44 15.95
CA SER A 101 0.13 -11.62 16.60
C SER A 101 0.13 -11.48 18.10
N LEU A 102 0.43 -10.30 18.66
CA LEU A 102 0.42 -10.05 20.10
C LEU A 102 -1.00 -10.17 20.68
N TYR A 103 -2.00 -9.56 20.03
CA TYR A 103 -3.40 -9.68 20.47
C TYR A 103 -3.93 -11.10 20.35
N ALA A 104 -3.56 -11.85 19.32
CA ALA A 104 -3.92 -13.25 19.16
C ALA A 104 -3.15 -14.21 20.08
N GLY A 105 -2.17 -13.71 20.85
CA GLY A 105 -1.31 -14.56 21.68
C GLY A 105 -0.44 -15.52 20.86
N THR A 106 -0.20 -15.23 19.57
CA THR A 106 0.63 -16.03 18.68
C THR A 106 2.00 -15.38 18.50
N ARG A 107 2.98 -16.16 18.00
CA ARG A 107 4.27 -15.64 17.63
C ARG A 107 4.36 -15.53 16.11
N PRO A 108 4.60 -14.33 15.54
CA PRO A 108 4.80 -14.18 14.11
C PRO A 108 6.09 -14.89 13.68
N TRP A 109 6.08 -15.50 12.51
CA TRP A 109 7.31 -15.98 11.89
C TRP A 109 7.86 -14.88 10.97
N VAL A 110 9.17 -14.62 11.07
CA VAL A 110 9.82 -13.55 10.32
C VAL A 110 10.59 -14.14 9.16
N MET A 111 10.22 -13.77 7.95
CA MET A 111 10.97 -14.12 6.75
C MET A 111 12.35 -13.43 6.77
N ASP A 112 13.39 -14.14 6.42
CA ASP A 112 14.70 -13.54 6.19
C ASP A 112 14.68 -12.73 4.88
N GLN A 113 14.94 -11.44 5.00
CA GLN A 113 14.97 -10.50 3.88
C GLN A 113 16.38 -9.90 3.66
N SER A 114 17.41 -10.50 4.20
CA SER A 114 18.81 -10.03 4.06
C SER A 114 19.24 -9.89 2.59
N ASN A 115 18.69 -10.73 1.72
CA ASN A 115 18.89 -10.70 0.27
C ASN A 115 17.68 -10.16 -0.51
N GLY A 116 16.80 -9.40 0.17
CA GLY A 116 15.52 -8.96 -0.37
C GLY A 116 14.43 -10.04 -0.36
N PHE A 117 13.32 -9.79 -1.02
CA PHE A 117 12.22 -10.73 -1.13
C PHE A 117 12.46 -11.70 -2.29
N THR A 118 12.51 -13.01 -1.98
CA THR A 118 12.58 -14.09 -2.98
C THR A 118 11.53 -15.16 -2.72
N PRO A 119 11.03 -15.85 -3.77
CA PRO A 119 10.08 -16.95 -3.62
C PRO A 119 10.59 -18.08 -2.72
N GLU A 120 11.88 -18.39 -2.79
CA GLU A 120 12.53 -19.46 -2.00
C GLU A 120 12.53 -19.11 -0.52
N ALA A 121 12.94 -17.88 -0.17
CA ALA A 121 12.95 -17.41 1.21
C ALA A 121 11.53 -17.32 1.81
N PHE A 122 10.55 -16.90 0.99
CA PHE A 122 9.15 -16.90 1.40
C PHE A 122 8.63 -18.32 1.66
N THR A 123 8.92 -19.26 0.75
CA THR A 123 8.48 -20.66 0.85
C THR A 123 9.07 -21.30 2.10
N ALA A 124 10.39 -21.18 2.31
CA ALA A 124 11.05 -21.70 3.50
C ALA A 124 10.46 -21.13 4.81
N ALA A 125 10.21 -19.82 4.86
CA ALA A 125 9.61 -19.19 6.03
C ALA A 125 8.15 -19.61 6.25
N ALA A 126 7.37 -19.81 5.18
CA ALA A 126 5.98 -20.26 5.27
C ALA A 126 5.85 -21.72 5.71
N GLU A 127 6.81 -22.56 5.41
CA GLU A 127 6.88 -23.97 5.87
C GLU A 127 7.01 -24.08 7.39
N GLU A 128 7.68 -23.12 8.02
CA GLU A 128 7.89 -23.07 9.47
C GLU A 128 6.66 -22.68 10.28
N LEU A 129 5.60 -22.21 9.66
CA LEU A 129 4.34 -21.91 10.35
C LEU A 129 3.70 -23.19 10.87
N THR A 130 3.47 -23.25 12.17
CA THR A 130 2.95 -24.44 12.88
C THR A 130 1.45 -24.40 13.14
N ASP A 131 0.85 -23.20 13.15
CA ASP A 131 -0.58 -23.04 13.39
C ASP A 131 -1.40 -23.58 12.20
N LYS A 132 -2.65 -23.98 12.49
CA LYS A 132 -3.62 -24.37 11.46
C LYS A 132 -4.20 -23.16 10.73
N ILE A 133 -4.36 -22.04 11.42
CA ILE A 133 -4.84 -20.77 10.88
C ILE A 133 -3.62 -19.89 10.61
N ARG A 134 -3.42 -19.49 9.35
CA ARG A 134 -2.22 -18.80 8.89
C ARG A 134 -2.58 -17.62 8.01
N PHE A 135 -1.88 -16.51 8.26
CA PHE A 135 -2.05 -15.28 7.51
C PHE A 135 -0.70 -14.72 7.08
N THR A 136 -0.72 -13.94 6.02
CA THR A 136 0.40 -13.08 5.62
C THR A 136 -0.13 -11.82 4.97
N SER A 137 0.73 -10.79 4.91
CA SER A 137 0.46 -9.57 4.17
C SER A 137 1.56 -9.38 3.14
N LEU A 138 1.17 -9.06 1.90
CA LEU A 138 2.06 -8.86 0.76
C LEU A 138 1.72 -7.56 0.03
N VAL A 139 2.67 -7.04 -0.73
CA VAL A 139 2.40 -6.06 -1.77
C VAL A 139 2.24 -6.76 -3.13
N PRO A 140 1.56 -6.15 -4.12
CA PRO A 140 1.31 -6.78 -5.42
C PRO A 140 2.56 -7.30 -6.11
N THR A 141 3.68 -6.57 -6.04
CA THR A 141 4.96 -7.00 -6.63
C THR A 141 5.54 -8.27 -5.98
N GLN A 142 5.29 -8.47 -4.68
CA GLN A 142 5.70 -9.71 -4.00
C GLN A 142 4.84 -10.90 -4.44
N LEU A 143 3.52 -10.71 -4.50
CA LEU A 143 2.61 -11.75 -4.99
C LEU A 143 2.90 -12.10 -6.46
N GLN A 144 3.16 -11.10 -7.31
CA GLN A 144 3.57 -11.32 -8.70
C GLN A 144 4.82 -12.20 -8.79
N ARG A 145 5.88 -11.89 -8.03
CA ARG A 145 7.11 -12.70 -8.00
C ARG A 145 6.88 -14.13 -7.53
N LEU A 146 5.94 -14.35 -6.61
CA LEU A 146 5.56 -15.69 -6.14
C LEU A 146 4.79 -16.49 -7.20
N LEU A 147 4.11 -15.80 -8.13
CA LEU A 147 3.31 -16.42 -9.19
C LEU A 147 4.03 -16.45 -10.55
N ASP A 148 5.16 -15.77 -10.69
CA ASP A 148 5.99 -15.84 -11.88
C ASP A 148 6.74 -17.19 -11.94
N SER A 149 6.23 -18.13 -12.70
CA SER A 149 6.79 -19.50 -12.84
C SER A 149 6.99 -20.19 -11.47
N PRO A 150 5.93 -20.34 -10.66
CA PRO A 150 6.05 -20.77 -9.28
C PRO A 150 6.50 -22.23 -9.17
N ALA A 151 7.40 -22.50 -8.22
CA ALA A 151 7.70 -23.87 -7.81
C ALA A 151 6.47 -24.53 -7.17
N PRO A 152 6.26 -25.85 -7.32
CA PRO A 152 5.13 -26.57 -6.70
C PRO A 152 5.06 -26.36 -5.19
N GLU A 153 6.19 -26.29 -4.49
CA GLU A 153 6.30 -26.06 -3.07
C GLU A 153 5.80 -24.66 -2.68
N THR A 154 6.11 -23.64 -3.49
CA THR A 154 5.64 -22.26 -3.29
C THR A 154 4.11 -22.20 -3.39
N LEU A 155 3.53 -22.83 -4.41
CA LEU A 155 2.06 -22.90 -4.52
C LEU A 155 1.43 -23.68 -3.36
N ALA A 156 2.08 -24.76 -2.93
CA ALA A 156 1.59 -25.59 -1.84
C ALA A 156 1.53 -24.78 -0.52
N VAL A 157 2.56 -23.98 -0.19
CA VAL A 157 2.52 -23.15 1.01
C VAL A 157 1.55 -21.98 0.88
N LEU A 158 1.44 -21.34 -0.29
CA LEU A 158 0.49 -20.26 -0.53
C LEU A 158 -0.97 -20.71 -0.32
N ARG A 159 -1.33 -21.90 -0.78
CA ARG A 159 -2.67 -22.47 -0.60
C ARG A 159 -3.01 -22.81 0.85
N ARG A 160 -2.02 -22.91 1.75
CA ARG A 160 -2.20 -23.16 3.18
C ARG A 160 -2.60 -21.93 3.97
N PHE A 161 -2.42 -20.71 3.41
CA PHE A 161 -2.90 -19.50 4.08
C PHE A 161 -4.42 -19.42 4.09
N ASN A 162 -4.99 -19.03 5.23
CA ASN A 162 -6.41 -18.76 5.39
C ASN A 162 -6.79 -17.44 4.72
N ALA A 163 -5.86 -16.47 4.70
CA ALA A 163 -5.92 -15.28 3.87
C ALA A 163 -4.53 -14.73 3.59
N ILE A 164 -4.37 -14.13 2.42
CA ILE A 164 -3.21 -13.35 1.99
C ILE A 164 -3.72 -11.93 1.80
N LEU A 165 -3.40 -11.03 2.75
CA LEU A 165 -3.76 -9.62 2.63
C LEU A 165 -2.87 -8.95 1.58
N LEU A 166 -3.47 -8.35 0.57
CA LEU A 166 -2.77 -7.70 -0.53
C LEU A 166 -3.06 -6.21 -0.52
N GLY A 167 -2.04 -5.37 -0.28
CA GLY A 167 -2.24 -3.94 -0.15
C GLY A 167 -1.01 -3.11 -0.44
N GLY A 168 -1.10 -1.81 -0.15
CA GLY A 168 0.00 -0.87 -0.29
C GLY A 168 0.16 -0.29 -1.71
N ALA A 169 -0.40 -0.94 -2.73
CA ALA A 169 -0.50 -0.47 -4.11
C ALA A 169 -1.70 -1.14 -4.80
N PRO A 170 -2.20 -0.62 -5.93
CA PRO A 170 -3.19 -1.30 -6.75
C PRO A 170 -2.66 -2.66 -7.25
N ALA A 171 -3.51 -3.69 -7.22
CA ALA A 171 -3.23 -4.98 -7.84
C ALA A 171 -3.89 -5.04 -9.21
N SER A 172 -3.17 -5.55 -10.23
CA SER A 172 -3.76 -5.70 -11.55
C SER A 172 -4.86 -6.79 -11.55
N PRO A 173 -5.90 -6.65 -12.39
CA PRO A 173 -6.94 -7.67 -12.53
C PRO A 173 -6.36 -9.05 -12.90
N ASP A 174 -5.32 -9.08 -13.73
CA ASP A 174 -4.67 -10.33 -14.17
C ASP A 174 -3.94 -11.03 -13.03
N LEU A 175 -3.25 -10.26 -12.15
CA LEU A 175 -2.63 -10.82 -10.95
C LEU A 175 -3.66 -11.46 -10.03
N LEU A 176 -4.79 -10.78 -9.79
CA LEU A 176 -5.87 -11.31 -8.97
C LEU A 176 -6.52 -12.54 -9.60
N ALA A 177 -6.77 -12.50 -10.92
CA ALA A 177 -7.31 -13.64 -11.66
C ALA A 177 -6.37 -14.86 -11.60
N THR A 178 -5.06 -14.65 -11.77
CA THR A 178 -4.04 -15.70 -11.65
C THR A 178 -4.02 -16.29 -10.25
N ALA A 179 -4.01 -15.44 -9.21
CA ALA A 179 -4.03 -15.90 -7.83
C ALA A 179 -5.28 -16.73 -7.51
N HIS A 180 -6.45 -16.30 -7.98
CA HIS A 180 -7.71 -17.05 -7.83
C HIS A 180 -7.70 -18.38 -8.59
N ALA A 181 -7.17 -18.42 -9.82
CA ALA A 181 -7.04 -19.65 -10.60
C ALA A 181 -6.13 -20.67 -9.92
N GLU A 182 -5.09 -20.19 -9.20
CA GLU A 182 -4.22 -21.03 -8.37
C GLU A 182 -4.85 -21.42 -7.01
N GLY A 183 -6.09 -21.02 -6.74
CA GLY A 183 -6.82 -21.35 -5.51
C GLY A 183 -6.34 -20.60 -4.28
N LEU A 184 -5.70 -19.44 -4.45
CA LEU A 184 -5.23 -18.60 -3.35
C LEU A 184 -6.37 -17.76 -2.75
N LYS A 185 -6.34 -17.57 -1.45
CA LYS A 185 -7.32 -16.75 -0.72
C LYS A 185 -6.76 -15.33 -0.53
N VAL A 186 -6.68 -14.60 -1.63
CA VAL A 186 -6.23 -13.21 -1.62
C VAL A 186 -7.39 -12.31 -1.21
N VAL A 187 -7.11 -11.38 -0.30
CA VAL A 187 -8.01 -10.32 0.15
C VAL A 187 -7.34 -9.00 -0.14
N THR A 188 -7.91 -8.19 -1.02
CA THR A 188 -7.39 -6.86 -1.32
C THR A 188 -7.68 -5.91 -0.16
N THR A 189 -6.70 -5.07 0.22
CA THR A 189 -6.85 -4.16 1.36
C THR A 189 -6.55 -2.72 0.98
N TYR A 190 -7.39 -1.79 1.41
CA TYR A 190 -7.19 -0.36 1.28
C TYR A 190 -7.15 0.30 2.66
N GLY A 191 -6.20 1.20 2.82
CA GLY A 191 -5.92 1.98 4.02
C GLY A 191 -4.49 2.47 4.04
N SER A 192 -4.11 3.13 5.11
CA SER A 192 -2.80 3.78 5.26
C SER A 192 -2.33 3.73 6.71
N ALA A 193 -1.22 4.39 7.04
CA ALA A 193 -0.79 4.54 8.43
C ALA A 193 -1.85 5.28 9.26
N GLU A 194 -2.54 6.24 8.65
CA GLU A 194 -3.57 7.07 9.27
C GLU A 194 -4.84 6.29 9.66
N THR A 195 -4.99 5.04 9.19
CA THR A 195 -6.08 4.12 9.55
C THR A 195 -5.57 2.82 10.17
N CYS A 196 -4.41 2.85 10.82
CA CYS A 196 -3.77 1.64 11.36
C CYS A 196 -3.59 0.52 10.33
N GLY A 197 -3.33 0.87 9.07
CA GLY A 197 -3.23 -0.05 7.95
C GLY A 197 -4.53 -0.21 7.18
N GLY A 198 -4.73 -1.37 6.55
CA GLY A 198 -5.94 -1.66 5.77
C GLY A 198 -7.19 -1.69 6.66
N CYS A 199 -8.19 -0.89 6.29
CA CYS A 199 -9.49 -0.78 6.97
C CYS A 199 -10.69 -1.03 6.05
N VAL A 200 -10.45 -1.24 4.74
CA VAL A 200 -11.45 -1.67 3.75
C VAL A 200 -10.90 -2.91 3.05
N TYR A 201 -11.64 -4.02 3.08
CA TYR A 201 -11.23 -5.31 2.49
C TYR A 201 -12.17 -5.69 1.36
N ASP A 202 -11.62 -5.98 0.16
CA ASP A 202 -12.39 -6.28 -1.07
C ASP A 202 -13.49 -5.25 -1.37
N GLY A 203 -13.21 -3.97 -1.03
CA GLY A 203 -14.14 -2.86 -1.17
C GLY A 203 -15.13 -2.70 0.00
N GLU A 204 -15.19 -3.62 0.95
CA GLU A 204 -16.08 -3.58 2.10
C GLU A 204 -15.36 -2.97 3.32
N PRO A 205 -15.91 -1.93 3.97
CA PRO A 205 -15.38 -1.41 5.22
C PRO A 205 -15.39 -2.47 6.30
N LEU A 206 -14.32 -2.51 7.12
CA LEU A 206 -14.28 -3.38 8.28
C LEU A 206 -15.29 -2.91 9.36
N ASP A 207 -15.63 -3.79 10.28
CA ASP A 207 -16.49 -3.45 11.41
C ASP A 207 -15.89 -2.28 12.21
N GLY A 208 -16.71 -1.29 12.56
CA GLY A 208 -16.30 -0.05 13.20
C GLY A 208 -15.61 0.96 12.27
N VAL A 209 -15.60 0.71 10.95
CA VAL A 209 -15.06 1.64 9.94
C VAL A 209 -16.19 2.21 9.10
N GLU A 210 -16.20 3.52 8.95
CA GLU A 210 -17.09 4.23 8.06
C GLU A 210 -16.35 4.78 6.84
N VAL A 211 -17.04 4.78 5.69
CA VAL A 211 -16.52 5.36 4.45
C VAL A 211 -17.51 6.40 3.92
N ARG A 212 -17.01 7.57 3.58
CA ARG A 212 -17.77 8.63 2.90
C ARG A 212 -17.02 9.11 1.68
N ILE A 213 -17.76 9.59 0.70
CA ILE A 213 -17.21 10.35 -0.43
C ILE A 213 -17.47 11.83 -0.16
N GLY A 214 -16.41 12.62 -0.16
CA GLY A 214 -16.45 14.04 0.13
C GLY A 214 -17.21 14.84 -0.91
N GLU A 215 -17.76 15.96 -0.48
CA GLU A 215 -18.50 16.93 -1.29
C GLU A 215 -17.83 18.31 -1.23
N GLY A 216 -18.22 19.22 -2.11
CA GLY A 216 -17.73 20.59 -2.15
C GLY A 216 -16.21 20.67 -2.37
N GLU A 217 -15.46 21.23 -1.43
CA GLU A 217 -13.99 21.35 -1.53
C GLU A 217 -13.27 19.99 -1.49
N LEU A 218 -13.94 18.97 -0.95
CA LEU A 218 -13.44 17.59 -0.86
C LEU A 218 -14.04 16.68 -1.95
N GLU A 219 -14.68 17.22 -2.96
CA GLU A 219 -15.41 16.49 -4.01
C GLU A 219 -14.67 15.24 -4.49
N GLY A 220 -15.33 14.09 -4.36
CA GLY A 220 -14.83 12.78 -4.77
C GLY A 220 -13.74 12.18 -3.86
N ARG A 221 -13.27 12.88 -2.82
CA ARG A 221 -12.28 12.34 -1.90
C ARG A 221 -12.87 11.26 -1.01
N ILE A 222 -12.08 10.21 -0.77
CA ILE A 222 -12.43 9.17 0.20
C ILE A 222 -12.14 9.71 1.60
N LEU A 223 -13.14 9.66 2.47
CA LEU A 223 -13.02 9.91 3.90
C LEU A 223 -13.20 8.59 4.63
N LEU A 224 -12.29 8.30 5.56
CA LEU A 224 -12.30 7.07 6.38
C LEU A 224 -12.53 7.48 7.83
N GLY A 225 -13.57 6.95 8.45
CA GLY A 225 -13.96 7.26 9.82
C GLY A 225 -13.96 6.02 10.70
N GLY A 226 -13.97 6.24 12.02
CA GLY A 226 -14.13 5.20 13.03
C GLY A 226 -12.90 4.96 13.90
N ASP A 227 -12.96 3.88 14.66
CA ASP A 227 -12.03 3.58 15.75
C ASP A 227 -10.60 3.27 15.30
N THR A 228 -10.41 2.94 14.02
CA THR A 228 -9.06 2.65 13.46
C THR A 228 -8.28 3.90 13.09
N VAL A 229 -8.88 5.11 13.19
CA VAL A 229 -8.26 6.36 12.73
C VAL A 229 -7.22 6.84 13.74
N ALA A 230 -6.03 7.17 13.25
CA ALA A 230 -4.88 7.63 14.02
C ALA A 230 -5.14 8.93 14.79
N ALA A 231 -4.36 9.18 15.85
CA ALA A 231 -4.44 10.42 16.62
C ALA A 231 -4.02 11.67 15.81
N GLY A 232 -3.15 11.49 14.81
CA GLY A 232 -2.66 12.58 13.98
C GLY A 232 -1.19 12.40 13.62
N TYR A 233 -0.55 13.51 13.23
CA TYR A 233 0.87 13.53 12.90
C TYR A 233 1.67 14.16 14.04
N LEU A 234 2.77 13.50 14.41
CA LEU A 234 3.72 13.99 15.40
C LEU A 234 4.33 15.31 14.91
N ASP A 235 4.39 16.31 15.81
CA ASP A 235 4.99 17.64 15.56
C ASP A 235 4.46 18.39 14.32
N ALA A 236 3.28 18.03 13.83
CA ALA A 236 2.69 18.58 12.63
C ALA A 236 1.21 18.98 12.80
N ALA A 237 0.91 19.81 13.80
CA ALA A 237 -0.46 20.20 14.16
C ALA A 237 -1.28 20.77 13.01
N ARG A 238 -0.67 21.58 12.12
CA ARG A 238 -1.36 22.13 10.93
C ARG A 238 -1.73 21.02 9.94
N ALA A 239 -0.83 20.06 9.71
CA ALA A 239 -1.09 18.94 8.82
C ALA A 239 -2.14 18.00 9.43
N SER A 240 -2.10 17.78 10.74
CA SER A 240 -3.11 17.01 11.46
C SER A 240 -4.50 17.64 11.30
N LYS A 241 -4.65 18.94 11.55
CA LYS A 241 -5.93 19.65 11.37
C LYS A 241 -6.46 19.64 9.92
N ALA A 242 -5.59 19.56 8.94
CA ALA A 242 -5.99 19.49 7.54
C ALA A 242 -6.42 18.07 7.10
N ALA A 243 -5.95 17.04 7.81
CA ALA A 243 -6.18 15.65 7.44
C ALA A 243 -7.18 14.93 8.36
N PHE A 244 -7.35 15.40 9.60
CA PHE A 244 -8.21 14.75 10.58
C PHE A 244 -9.21 15.74 11.16
N PHE A 245 -10.45 15.29 11.37
CA PHE A 245 -11.51 16.04 12.04
C PHE A 245 -12.41 15.08 12.81
N GLU A 246 -13.27 15.63 13.67
CA GLU A 246 -14.29 14.90 14.42
C GLU A 246 -15.66 15.42 14.03
N GLU A 247 -16.60 14.52 13.80
CA GLU A 247 -18.00 14.81 13.52
C GLU A 247 -18.88 13.68 14.08
N ASP A 248 -19.92 14.04 14.84
CA ASP A 248 -20.86 13.11 15.46
C ASP A 248 -20.16 11.99 16.29
N ASP A 249 -19.16 12.37 17.08
CA ASP A 249 -18.33 11.49 17.90
C ASP A 249 -17.49 10.46 17.09
N VAL A 250 -17.43 10.61 15.77
CA VAL A 250 -16.60 9.81 14.87
C VAL A 250 -15.36 10.61 14.47
N ARG A 251 -14.20 9.98 14.57
CA ARG A 251 -12.95 10.54 14.07
C ARG A 251 -12.77 10.18 12.60
N TRP A 252 -12.49 11.19 11.76
CA TRP A 252 -12.36 11.08 10.32
C TRP A 252 -10.96 11.41 9.84
N TYR A 253 -10.50 10.67 8.84
CA TYR A 253 -9.31 10.96 8.05
C TYR A 253 -9.68 11.26 6.60
N VAL A 254 -9.27 12.43 6.12
CA VAL A 254 -9.41 12.86 4.71
C VAL A 254 -8.23 12.31 3.92
N THR A 255 -8.47 11.31 3.10
CA THR A 255 -7.40 10.70 2.30
C THR A 255 -6.98 11.62 1.14
N GLY A 256 -5.85 11.29 0.49
CA GLY A 256 -5.46 11.89 -0.79
C GLY A 256 -6.10 11.20 -2.00
N ASP A 257 -6.97 10.21 -1.78
CA ASP A 257 -7.49 9.35 -2.84
C ASP A 257 -8.92 9.76 -3.22
N LEU A 258 -9.25 9.55 -4.48
CA LEU A 258 -10.60 9.69 -5.04
C LEU A 258 -11.28 8.32 -5.10
N GLY A 259 -12.57 8.28 -4.86
CA GLY A 259 -13.33 7.04 -4.91
C GLY A 259 -14.81 7.25 -5.14
N GLN A 260 -15.52 6.15 -5.20
CA GLN A 260 -16.98 6.11 -5.25
C GLN A 260 -17.50 4.94 -4.43
N LEU A 261 -18.68 5.10 -3.86
CA LEU A 261 -19.42 4.02 -3.22
C LEU A 261 -20.50 3.53 -4.19
N SER A 262 -20.63 2.23 -4.32
CA SER A 262 -21.77 1.61 -4.99
C SER A 262 -23.01 1.62 -4.07
N ASP A 263 -24.18 1.31 -4.63
CA ASP A 263 -25.45 1.27 -3.89
C ASP A 263 -25.44 0.27 -2.72
N ASP A 264 -24.63 -0.78 -2.80
CA ASP A 264 -24.40 -1.78 -1.75
C ASP A 264 -23.26 -1.41 -0.78
N GLY A 265 -22.72 -0.18 -0.87
CA GLY A 265 -21.72 0.36 0.06
C GLY A 265 -20.27 -0.05 -0.23
N LYS A 266 -19.98 -0.69 -1.35
CA LYS A 266 -18.61 -1.04 -1.72
C LYS A 266 -17.83 0.15 -2.24
N LEU A 267 -16.63 0.34 -1.69
CA LEU A 267 -15.70 1.36 -2.11
C LEU A 267 -14.90 0.90 -3.35
N THR A 268 -14.92 1.74 -4.37
CA THR A 268 -14.01 1.66 -5.52
C THR A 268 -13.05 2.84 -5.49
N ILE A 269 -11.74 2.58 -5.48
CA ILE A 269 -10.70 3.59 -5.54
C ILE A 269 -10.49 3.99 -7.01
N LEU A 270 -10.62 5.30 -7.30
CA LEU A 270 -10.48 5.85 -8.65
C LEU A 270 -9.08 6.41 -8.92
N GLY A 271 -8.28 6.61 -7.86
CA GLY A 271 -6.92 7.12 -7.93
C GLY A 271 -6.64 8.23 -6.94
N ARG A 272 -5.56 9.00 -7.19
CA ARG A 272 -5.14 10.10 -6.32
C ARG A 272 -5.74 11.43 -6.79
N ALA A 273 -6.15 12.26 -5.85
CA ALA A 273 -6.62 13.62 -6.15
C ALA A 273 -5.50 14.53 -6.69
N ASP A 274 -4.25 14.29 -6.25
CA ASP A 274 -3.05 14.97 -6.72
C ASP A 274 -2.49 14.39 -8.04
N ASP A 275 -3.06 13.29 -8.54
CA ASP A 275 -2.70 12.63 -9.80
C ASP A 275 -3.60 13.06 -10.99
N VAL A 276 -4.48 14.06 -10.79
CA VAL A 276 -5.24 14.65 -11.90
C VAL A 276 -4.30 15.54 -12.72
N ILE A 277 -4.13 15.17 -13.97
CA ILE A 277 -3.28 15.90 -14.94
C ILE A 277 -4.17 16.88 -15.70
N ILE A 278 -3.81 18.15 -15.70
CA ILE A 278 -4.51 19.16 -16.52
C ILE A 278 -3.68 19.41 -17.77
N THR A 279 -4.05 18.74 -18.86
CA THR A 279 -3.32 18.80 -20.14
C THR A 279 -4.17 19.52 -21.20
N GLY A 280 -3.70 20.67 -21.69
CA GLY A 280 -4.43 21.45 -22.70
C GLY A 280 -5.87 21.81 -22.32
N GLY A 281 -6.16 22.03 -21.02
CA GLY A 281 -7.49 22.31 -20.48
C GLY A 281 -8.35 21.06 -20.23
N VAL A 282 -7.88 19.88 -20.56
CA VAL A 282 -8.57 18.59 -20.28
C VAL A 282 -8.09 18.03 -18.95
N LYS A 283 -9.01 17.65 -18.07
CA LYS A 283 -8.70 16.90 -16.85
C LYS A 283 -8.53 15.41 -17.20
N ALA A 284 -7.36 14.88 -17.00
CA ALA A 284 -7.04 13.47 -17.24
C ALA A 284 -6.70 12.79 -15.91
N SER A 285 -7.31 11.65 -15.62
CA SER A 285 -6.93 10.82 -14.47
C SER A 285 -5.69 10.00 -14.82
N ALA A 286 -4.59 10.19 -14.09
CA ALA A 286 -3.38 9.38 -14.26
C ALA A 286 -3.67 7.90 -14.05
N SER A 287 -4.49 7.56 -13.03
CA SER A 287 -4.87 6.17 -12.73
C SER A 287 -5.71 5.52 -13.84
N TYR A 288 -6.62 6.28 -14.45
CA TYR A 288 -7.38 5.79 -15.62
C TYR A 288 -6.45 5.48 -16.80
N ILE A 289 -5.52 6.42 -17.09
CA ILE A 289 -4.57 6.23 -18.19
C ILE A 289 -3.64 5.04 -17.87
N GLN A 290 -3.20 4.91 -16.61
CA GLN A 290 -2.39 3.80 -16.15
C GLN A 290 -3.10 2.47 -16.39
N SER A 291 -4.35 2.32 -15.93
CA SER A 291 -5.10 1.06 -16.13
C SER A 291 -5.25 0.70 -17.60
N LYS A 292 -5.49 1.71 -18.46
CA LYS A 292 -5.59 1.49 -19.91
C LYS A 292 -4.26 1.12 -20.56
N LEU A 293 -3.13 1.56 -20.04
CA LEU A 293 -1.82 1.12 -20.49
C LEU A 293 -1.53 -0.32 -20.05
N GLU A 294 -1.94 -0.70 -18.85
CA GLU A 294 -1.77 -2.04 -18.28
C GLU A 294 -2.66 -3.10 -18.97
N GLU A 295 -3.78 -2.69 -19.61
CA GLU A 295 -4.60 -3.55 -20.46
C GLU A 295 -3.95 -3.88 -21.84
N LEU A 296 -2.85 -3.19 -22.20
CA LEU A 296 -2.20 -3.41 -23.49
C LEU A 296 -1.27 -4.62 -23.44
N ASP A 297 -1.32 -5.46 -24.47
CA ASP A 297 -0.45 -6.63 -24.60
C ASP A 297 1.03 -6.25 -24.42
N GLY A 298 1.72 -7.01 -23.57
CA GLY A 298 3.14 -6.82 -23.29
C GLY A 298 3.48 -5.73 -22.26
N VAL A 299 2.49 -5.04 -21.69
CA VAL A 299 2.68 -4.14 -20.54
C VAL A 299 2.45 -4.94 -19.27
N THR A 300 3.44 -4.95 -18.38
CA THR A 300 3.37 -5.65 -17.09
C THR A 300 3.04 -4.71 -15.93
N ALA A 301 3.39 -3.43 -16.06
CA ALA A 301 3.03 -2.37 -15.12
C ALA A 301 3.18 -1.00 -15.80
N ALA A 302 2.48 -0.01 -15.30
CA ALA A 302 2.62 1.37 -15.76
C ALA A 302 2.63 2.34 -14.58
N PHE A 303 3.27 3.49 -14.78
CA PHE A 303 3.18 4.66 -13.93
C PHE A 303 2.90 5.87 -14.82
N VAL A 304 1.89 6.67 -14.48
CA VAL A 304 1.48 7.85 -15.25
C VAL A 304 1.54 9.09 -14.38
N ALA A 305 2.08 10.17 -14.94
CA ALA A 305 2.15 11.46 -14.25
C ALA A 305 2.04 12.63 -15.22
N GLY A 306 1.64 13.79 -14.71
CA GLY A 306 1.78 15.06 -15.41
C GLY A 306 3.20 15.59 -15.28
N VAL A 307 3.83 15.93 -16.41
CA VAL A 307 5.12 16.61 -16.42
C VAL A 307 4.95 18.04 -16.97
N PRO A 308 5.75 19.03 -16.50
CA PRO A 308 5.64 20.40 -16.98
C PRO A 308 5.82 20.48 -18.50
N SER A 309 4.89 21.14 -19.18
CA SER A 309 4.91 21.35 -20.64
C SER A 309 4.61 22.80 -20.97
N ARG A 310 5.40 23.38 -21.89
CA ARG A 310 5.17 24.77 -22.36
C ARG A 310 3.90 24.89 -23.18
N GLU A 311 3.55 23.86 -23.92
CA GLU A 311 2.37 23.83 -24.81
C GLU A 311 1.07 23.52 -24.07
N TRP A 312 1.13 22.57 -23.11
CA TRP A 312 -0.07 21.98 -22.50
C TRP A 312 -0.26 22.37 -21.02
N GLY A 313 0.66 23.18 -20.44
CA GLY A 313 0.75 23.38 -18.99
C GLY A 313 1.33 22.14 -18.30
N GLN A 314 0.63 21.02 -18.43
CA GLN A 314 1.14 19.69 -18.12
C GLN A 314 0.95 18.78 -19.34
N ALA A 315 1.92 17.93 -19.64
CA ALA A 315 1.80 16.83 -20.58
C ALA A 315 1.64 15.51 -19.82
N VAL A 316 0.79 14.62 -20.32
CA VAL A 316 0.71 13.25 -19.82
C VAL A 316 2.00 12.52 -20.19
N ALA A 317 2.66 11.94 -19.20
CA ALA A 317 3.86 11.13 -19.38
C ALA A 317 3.70 9.77 -18.69
N ALA A 318 4.30 8.72 -19.24
CA ALA A 318 4.22 7.37 -18.71
C ALA A 318 5.59 6.70 -18.63
N TYR A 319 5.86 6.03 -17.51
CA TYR A 319 6.91 5.03 -17.35
C TYR A 319 6.24 3.66 -17.41
N VAL A 320 6.63 2.81 -18.34
CA VAL A 320 5.99 1.51 -18.54
C VAL A 320 7.00 0.37 -18.43
N ALA A 321 6.62 -0.64 -17.68
CA ALA A 321 7.31 -1.92 -17.67
C ALA A 321 6.74 -2.78 -18.79
N VAL A 322 7.60 -3.28 -19.67
CA VAL A 322 7.20 -4.07 -20.84
C VAL A 322 7.99 -5.36 -20.96
N THR A 323 7.35 -6.40 -21.49
CA THR A 323 8.00 -7.69 -21.71
C THR A 323 9.08 -7.64 -22.79
N ASP A 324 8.92 -6.72 -23.77
CA ASP A 324 9.87 -6.51 -24.87
C ASP A 324 10.24 -5.02 -24.97
N PRO A 325 11.32 -4.56 -24.30
CA PRO A 325 11.80 -3.17 -24.36
C PRO A 325 12.62 -2.85 -25.63
N THR A 326 12.61 -3.71 -26.65
CA THR A 326 13.27 -3.43 -27.92
C THR A 326 12.57 -2.29 -28.68
N PRO A 327 13.28 -1.62 -29.63
CA PRO A 327 12.66 -0.56 -30.44
C PRO A 327 11.41 -1.02 -31.21
N GLU A 328 11.37 -2.27 -31.64
CA GLU A 328 10.24 -2.88 -32.33
C GLU A 328 9.03 -3.06 -31.38
N GLY A 329 9.27 -3.59 -30.17
CA GLY A 329 8.25 -3.73 -29.12
C GLY A 329 7.66 -2.38 -28.72
N ILE A 330 8.50 -1.37 -28.54
CA ILE A 330 8.08 -0.01 -28.19
C ILE A 330 7.27 0.65 -29.33
N LYS A 331 7.62 0.45 -30.60
CA LYS A 331 6.83 0.97 -31.72
C LYS A 331 5.41 0.37 -31.73
N GLY A 332 5.31 -0.95 -31.55
CA GLY A 332 4.01 -1.63 -31.45
C GLY A 332 3.17 -1.10 -30.27
N PHE A 333 3.79 -0.87 -29.13
CA PHE A 333 3.15 -0.26 -27.96
C PHE A 333 2.64 1.14 -28.27
N THR A 334 3.44 2.00 -28.95
CA THR A 334 3.07 3.39 -29.27
C THR A 334 1.75 3.44 -30.05
N SER A 335 1.62 2.64 -31.11
CA SER A 335 0.37 2.62 -31.90
C SER A 335 -0.83 2.13 -31.11
N ARG A 336 -0.65 1.11 -30.25
CA ARG A 336 -1.74 0.57 -29.41
C ARG A 336 -2.21 1.57 -28.36
N ARG A 337 -1.29 2.29 -27.69
CA ARG A 337 -1.64 3.32 -26.69
C ARG A 337 -2.45 4.47 -27.29
N GLU A 338 -2.08 4.93 -28.49
CA GLU A 338 -2.79 6.00 -29.20
C GLU A 338 -4.20 5.58 -29.57
N ALA A 339 -4.37 4.33 -30.04
CA ALA A 339 -5.68 3.79 -30.34
C ALA A 339 -6.57 3.64 -29.09
N ALA A 340 -5.98 3.26 -27.94
CA ALA A 340 -6.72 3.04 -26.71
C ALA A 340 -7.09 4.35 -25.96
N LEU A 341 -6.23 5.37 -26.02
CA LEU A 341 -6.33 6.57 -25.17
C LEU A 341 -6.62 7.87 -25.95
N GLY A 342 -6.42 7.87 -27.27
CA GLY A 342 -6.66 9.06 -28.10
C GLY A 342 -5.90 10.30 -27.60
N VAL A 343 -6.63 11.37 -27.31
CA VAL A 343 -6.05 12.64 -26.82
C VAL A 343 -5.37 12.52 -25.45
N LEU A 344 -5.74 11.51 -24.66
CA LEU A 344 -5.16 11.25 -23.34
C LEU A 344 -3.89 10.39 -23.42
N ALA A 345 -3.50 9.92 -24.59
CA ALA A 345 -2.30 9.12 -24.75
C ALA A 345 -1.06 9.88 -24.26
N PRO A 346 -0.18 9.25 -23.47
CA PRO A 346 1.04 9.87 -22.98
C PRO A 346 1.87 10.44 -24.12
N LYS A 347 2.28 11.72 -24.00
CA LYS A 347 3.14 12.40 -24.99
C LYS A 347 4.59 11.96 -24.87
N THR A 348 5.00 11.60 -23.66
CA THR A 348 6.34 11.10 -23.36
C THR A 348 6.21 9.75 -22.70
N VAL A 349 6.97 8.77 -23.20
CA VAL A 349 7.00 7.41 -22.65
C VAL A 349 8.44 6.96 -22.48
N LEU A 350 8.73 6.44 -21.29
CA LEU A 350 9.93 5.68 -20.99
C LEU A 350 9.52 4.22 -20.77
N ALA A 351 10.13 3.32 -21.53
CA ALA A 351 9.85 1.88 -21.41
C ALA A 351 11.09 1.15 -20.90
N ASP A 352 10.90 0.27 -19.92
CA ASP A 352 11.93 -0.59 -19.34
C ASP A 352 11.35 -1.97 -19.01
N LYS A 353 12.15 -2.86 -18.47
CA LYS A 353 11.70 -4.19 -18.01
C LYS A 353 10.89 -4.11 -16.72
N GLU A 354 11.19 -3.16 -15.84
CA GLU A 354 10.57 -3.00 -14.54
C GLU A 354 10.38 -1.50 -14.23
N LEU A 355 9.41 -1.18 -13.38
CA LEU A 355 9.29 0.16 -12.81
C LEU A 355 10.42 0.43 -11.80
N LEU A 356 10.76 1.70 -11.56
CA LEU A 356 11.62 2.06 -10.45
C LEU A 356 10.89 1.85 -9.13
N MET A 357 11.51 1.11 -8.21
CA MET A 357 10.91 0.70 -6.94
C MET A 357 11.70 1.21 -5.75
N LEU A 358 10.97 1.63 -4.71
CA LEU A 358 11.53 1.91 -3.39
C LEU A 358 11.86 0.59 -2.64
N PRO A 359 12.73 0.63 -1.60
CA PRO A 359 13.05 -0.54 -0.79
C PRO A 359 11.84 -1.24 -0.15
N ASN A 360 10.72 -0.53 0.00
CA ASN A 360 9.46 -1.07 0.56
C ASN A 360 8.58 -1.76 -0.49
N GLY A 361 9.04 -1.92 -1.72
CA GLY A 361 8.30 -2.55 -2.81
C GLY A 361 7.23 -1.68 -3.45
N LYS A 362 7.17 -0.37 -3.13
CA LYS A 362 6.29 0.60 -3.80
C LYS A 362 7.01 1.29 -4.96
N PRO A 363 6.29 1.72 -6.01
CA PRO A 363 6.87 2.51 -7.09
C PRO A 363 7.54 3.80 -6.60
N ASP A 364 8.77 4.06 -7.04
CA ASP A 364 9.47 5.32 -6.78
C ASP A 364 8.96 6.42 -7.72
N ARG A 365 7.83 7.00 -7.33
CA ARG A 365 7.13 8.03 -8.10
C ARG A 365 8.02 9.25 -8.40
N LEU A 366 8.82 9.68 -7.42
CA LEU A 366 9.66 10.88 -7.56
C LEU A 366 10.77 10.65 -8.58
N ALA A 367 11.44 9.51 -8.52
CA ALA A 367 12.48 9.16 -9.48
C ALA A 367 11.91 9.00 -10.91
N MET A 368 10.74 8.38 -11.06
CA MET A 368 10.09 8.23 -12.36
C MET A 368 9.63 9.58 -12.93
N ILE A 369 9.04 10.47 -12.12
CA ILE A 369 8.63 11.82 -12.56
C ILE A 369 9.85 12.64 -13.00
N ASP A 370 10.96 12.57 -12.26
CA ASP A 370 12.19 13.27 -12.62
C ASP A 370 12.73 12.81 -13.97
N GLN A 371 12.80 11.49 -14.21
CA GLN A 371 13.23 10.95 -15.50
C GLN A 371 12.29 11.32 -16.65
N LEU A 372 10.98 11.21 -16.45
CA LEU A 372 9.98 11.60 -17.45
C LEU A 372 10.03 13.09 -17.77
N SER A 373 10.22 13.94 -16.74
CA SER A 373 10.34 15.39 -16.93
C SER A 373 11.59 15.77 -17.75
N LYS A 374 12.73 15.15 -17.46
CA LYS A 374 13.96 15.34 -18.23
C LYS A 374 13.82 14.88 -19.68
N LEU A 375 13.17 13.72 -19.88
CA LEU A 375 12.93 13.19 -21.23
C LEU A 375 11.99 14.12 -22.03
N HIS A 376 10.93 14.62 -21.40
CA HIS A 376 9.96 15.53 -22.03
C HIS A 376 10.58 16.89 -22.41
N GLN A 377 11.46 17.43 -21.58
CA GLN A 377 12.15 18.70 -21.83
C GLN A 377 13.25 18.58 -22.89
N GLY A 378 13.77 17.38 -23.14
CA GLY A 378 14.77 17.09 -24.16
C GLY A 378 14.19 16.78 -25.55
N GLN A 379 12.86 16.66 -25.67
CA GLN A 379 12.11 16.50 -26.92
C GLN A 379 11.67 17.84 -27.49
#